data_3a4c6c991f2c5f32d16b1c4737f9ccd2
#
_entry.id   3a4c6c991f2c5f32d16b1c4737f9ccd2
#
_cell.length_a   1.000
_cell.length_b   1.000
_cell.length_c   1.000
_cell.angle_alpha   90.00
_cell.angle_beta   90.00
_cell.angle_gamma   90.00
#
_symmetry.space_group_name_H-M   'P 1'
#
loop_
_entity.id
_entity.type
_entity.pdbx_description
1 polymer ?
#
loop_
_entity_poly.entity_id
_entity_poly.type
_entity_poly.pdbx_seq_one_letter_code
_entity_poly.pdbx_strand_id
1 'polypeptide(L)'
;MASDFSIGMVEVSGLGDAILMLDDMCKVANVEFAATERKLGGRLVTIVVKGELTAVKASVDAGVARAKELGSYKASQVVARPHKEILPFLNLDKKAPAVNSETAATHVGPVNEAKPKATTKTTATRRRTTKKTETK
;
A
#
# COMPACT_ATOMS: atom_id res chain seq x y z
N MET A 1 -13.53 -27.70 -13.32
CA MET A 1 -12.10 -27.65 -13.67
C MET A 1 -11.40 -26.54 -12.87
N ALA A 2 -10.24 -26.83 -12.32
CA ALA A 2 -9.41 -25.84 -11.65
C ALA A 2 -8.75 -24.91 -12.67
N SER A 3 -8.39 -23.71 -12.25
CA SER A 3 -7.59 -22.76 -13.03
C SER A 3 -6.09 -23.14 -13.04
N ASP A 4 -5.35 -22.65 -14.02
CA ASP A 4 -3.90 -22.94 -14.16
C ASP A 4 -3.05 -22.00 -13.30
N PHE A 5 -3.66 -21.07 -12.57
CA PHE A 5 -3.00 -20.10 -11.69
C PHE A 5 -3.46 -20.24 -10.24
N SER A 6 -2.68 -19.67 -9.35
CA SER A 6 -3.04 -19.50 -7.94
C SER A 6 -3.42 -18.05 -7.66
N ILE A 7 -4.20 -17.82 -6.62
CA ILE A 7 -4.56 -16.49 -6.15
C ILE A 7 -4.08 -16.28 -4.73
N GLY A 8 -3.65 -15.06 -4.44
CA GLY A 8 -3.34 -14.58 -3.12
C GLY A 8 -4.18 -13.37 -2.77
N MET A 9 -4.64 -13.31 -1.55
CA MET A 9 -5.46 -12.21 -1.04
C MET A 9 -4.85 -11.66 0.23
N VAL A 10 -4.78 -10.35 0.34
CA VAL A 10 -4.42 -9.68 1.59
C VAL A 10 -5.42 -8.56 1.84
N GLU A 11 -6.02 -8.56 3.02
CA GLU A 11 -6.96 -7.54 3.47
C GLU A 11 -6.29 -6.62 4.47
N VAL A 12 -6.43 -5.32 4.25
CA VAL A 12 -5.90 -4.26 5.09
C VAL A 12 -6.94 -3.18 5.35
N SER A 13 -6.71 -2.38 6.39
CA SER A 13 -7.50 -1.18 6.66
C SER A 13 -6.89 0.04 5.94
N GLY A 14 -7.68 0.61 5.04
CA GLY A 14 -7.29 1.84 4.32
C GLY A 14 -6.68 1.59 2.94
N LEU A 15 -7.04 2.47 2.01
CA LEU A 15 -6.60 2.35 0.61
C LEU A 15 -5.12 2.72 0.43
N GLY A 16 -4.61 3.70 1.20
CA GLY A 16 -3.21 4.10 1.11
C GLY A 16 -2.26 2.96 1.45
N ASP A 17 -2.52 2.27 2.56
CA ASP A 17 -1.74 1.12 2.99
C ASP A 17 -1.88 -0.05 2.00
N ALA A 18 -3.06 -0.24 1.42
CA ALA A 18 -3.29 -1.25 0.39
C ALA A 18 -2.42 -1.02 -0.85
N ILE A 19 -2.25 0.22 -1.28
CA ILE A 19 -1.42 0.58 -2.44
C ILE A 19 0.06 0.33 -2.14
N LEU A 20 0.56 0.75 -0.98
CA LEU A 20 1.94 0.49 -0.55
C LEU A 20 2.23 -1.01 -0.47
N MET A 21 1.32 -1.75 0.13
CA MET A 21 1.42 -3.20 0.22
C MET A 21 1.43 -3.87 -1.16
N LEU A 22 0.54 -3.46 -2.06
CA LEU A 22 0.49 -4.00 -3.42
C LEU A 22 1.78 -3.72 -4.20
N ASP A 23 2.36 -2.55 -4.04
CA ASP A 23 3.65 -2.20 -4.67
C ASP A 23 4.74 -3.17 -4.23
N ASP A 24 4.87 -3.43 -2.94
CA ASP A 24 5.83 -4.40 -2.41
C ASP A 24 5.55 -5.82 -2.90
N MET A 25 4.28 -6.24 -2.92
CA MET A 25 3.87 -7.55 -3.42
C MET A 25 4.28 -7.78 -4.87
N CYS A 26 4.11 -6.78 -5.72
CA CYS A 26 4.46 -6.87 -7.14
C CYS A 26 5.98 -6.77 -7.40
N LYS A 27 6.73 -6.14 -6.52
CA LYS A 27 8.19 -6.01 -6.64
C LYS A 27 8.94 -7.27 -6.20
N VAL A 28 8.41 -8.00 -5.21
CA VAL A 28 9.06 -9.18 -4.64
C VAL A 28 8.93 -10.42 -5.53
N ALA A 29 7.81 -10.57 -6.23
CA ALA A 29 7.52 -11.76 -6.99
C ALA A 29 6.79 -11.44 -8.30
N ASN A 30 6.92 -12.32 -9.28
CA ASN A 30 6.22 -12.20 -10.56
C ASN A 30 4.75 -12.61 -10.40
N VAL A 31 3.95 -11.67 -9.93
CA VAL A 31 2.50 -11.80 -9.79
C VAL A 31 1.80 -10.70 -10.56
N GLU A 32 0.56 -10.97 -10.96
CA GLU A 32 -0.31 -10.02 -11.63
C GLU A 32 -1.39 -9.54 -10.67
N PHE A 33 -1.60 -8.23 -10.60
CA PHE A 33 -2.74 -7.67 -9.90
C PHE A 33 -4.04 -8.12 -10.58
N ALA A 34 -4.91 -8.74 -9.83
CA ALA A 34 -6.12 -9.34 -10.37
C ALA A 34 -7.38 -8.56 -10.04
N ALA A 35 -7.55 -8.18 -8.79
CA ALA A 35 -8.75 -7.48 -8.33
C ALA A 35 -8.50 -6.73 -7.02
N THR A 36 -9.37 -5.77 -6.76
CA THR A 36 -9.49 -5.12 -5.46
C THR A 36 -10.95 -5.06 -5.04
N GLU A 37 -11.21 -5.40 -3.79
CA GLU A 37 -12.52 -5.22 -3.16
C GLU A 37 -12.40 -4.18 -2.05
N ARG A 38 -13.35 -3.24 -2.04
CA ARG A 38 -13.43 -2.20 -1.03
C ARG A 38 -14.76 -2.30 -0.29
N LYS A 39 -14.68 -2.46 1.01
CA LYS A 39 -15.83 -2.57 1.90
C LYS A 39 -15.85 -1.41 2.90
N LEU A 40 -17.00 -1.19 3.53
CA LEU A 40 -17.19 -0.17 4.57
C LEU A 40 -16.70 1.24 4.16
N GLY A 41 -17.03 1.67 2.94
CA GLY A 41 -16.62 2.97 2.43
C GLY A 41 -15.10 3.10 2.22
N GLY A 42 -14.41 1.99 1.93
CA GLY A 42 -12.95 1.97 1.73
C GLY A 42 -12.12 1.77 3.00
N ARG A 43 -12.76 1.49 4.12
CA ARG A 43 -12.04 1.17 5.37
C ARG A 43 -11.41 -0.22 5.36
N LEU A 44 -12.01 -1.15 4.63
CA LEU A 44 -11.45 -2.46 4.36
C LEU A 44 -11.17 -2.59 2.87
N VAL A 45 -9.96 -2.94 2.54
CA VAL A 45 -9.49 -3.14 1.16
C VAL A 45 -8.83 -4.49 1.07
N THR A 46 -9.35 -5.33 0.18
CA THR A 46 -8.76 -6.63 -0.14
C THR A 46 -8.07 -6.53 -1.49
N ILE A 47 -6.80 -6.82 -1.53
CA ILE A 47 -6.01 -6.93 -2.76
C ILE A 47 -5.93 -8.40 -3.15
N VAL A 48 -6.19 -8.67 -4.42
CA VAL A 48 -6.08 -10.01 -5.01
C VAL A 48 -5.02 -9.99 -6.08
N VAL A 49 -4.06 -10.89 -5.96
CA VAL A 49 -3.02 -11.14 -6.96
C VAL A 49 -3.14 -12.56 -7.50
N LYS A 50 -2.69 -12.78 -8.72
CA LYS A 50 -2.65 -14.09 -9.35
C LYS A 50 -1.28 -14.39 -9.94
N GLY A 51 -0.93 -15.65 -10.03
CA GLY A 51 0.32 -16.10 -10.59
C GLY A 51 0.61 -17.57 -10.27
N GLU A 52 1.86 -17.97 -10.42
CA GLU A 52 2.33 -19.27 -9.98
C GLU A 52 2.31 -19.36 -8.45
N LEU A 53 2.06 -20.53 -7.90
CA LEU A 53 1.85 -20.75 -6.45
C LEU A 53 3.00 -20.23 -5.60
N THR A 54 4.24 -20.47 -5.99
CA THR A 54 5.44 -20.03 -5.25
C THR A 54 5.57 -18.51 -5.26
N ALA A 55 5.34 -17.88 -6.42
CA ALA A 55 5.34 -16.43 -6.57
C ALA A 55 4.22 -15.78 -5.76
N VAL A 56 3.01 -16.34 -5.79
CA VAL A 56 1.86 -15.85 -5.01
C VAL A 56 2.13 -15.95 -3.51
N LYS A 57 2.69 -17.06 -3.02
CA LYS A 57 3.07 -17.20 -1.60
C LYS A 57 4.08 -16.14 -1.19
N ALA A 58 5.17 -15.99 -1.94
CA ALA A 58 6.19 -14.97 -1.64
C ALA A 58 5.62 -13.54 -1.66
N SER A 59 4.75 -13.24 -2.61
CA SER A 59 4.05 -11.96 -2.72
C SER A 59 3.13 -11.70 -1.51
N VAL A 60 2.33 -12.70 -1.12
CA VAL A 60 1.44 -12.58 0.05
C VAL A 60 2.24 -12.41 1.34
N ASP A 61 3.33 -13.15 1.53
CA ASP A 61 4.20 -13.03 2.71
C ASP A 61 4.79 -11.61 2.81
N ALA A 62 5.25 -11.04 1.70
CA ALA A 62 5.73 -9.66 1.64
C ALA A 62 4.62 -8.65 1.95
N GLY A 63 3.42 -8.85 1.39
CA GLY A 63 2.26 -8.00 1.66
C GLY A 63 1.84 -8.04 3.12
N VAL A 64 1.81 -9.22 3.72
CA VAL A 64 1.51 -9.41 5.16
C VAL A 64 2.54 -8.72 6.03
N ALA A 65 3.83 -8.85 5.73
CA ALA A 65 4.90 -8.18 6.46
C ALA A 65 4.74 -6.66 6.41
N ARG A 66 4.49 -6.10 5.23
CA ARG A 66 4.24 -4.67 5.07
C ARG A 66 2.99 -4.21 5.81
N ALA A 67 1.89 -4.93 5.68
CA ALA A 67 0.64 -4.58 6.35
C ALA A 67 0.75 -4.60 7.88
N LYS A 68 1.52 -5.55 8.43
CA LYS A 68 1.81 -5.61 9.87
C LYS A 68 2.69 -4.44 10.31
N GLU A 69 3.70 -4.08 9.53
CA GLU A 69 4.54 -2.90 9.78
C GLU A 69 3.73 -1.61 9.84
N LEU A 70 2.76 -1.46 8.93
CA LEU A 70 1.84 -0.31 8.89
C LEU A 70 0.73 -0.37 9.96
N GLY A 71 0.58 -1.50 10.64
CA GLY A 71 -0.50 -1.71 11.62
C GLY A 71 -1.89 -1.87 11.01
N SER A 72 -1.98 -2.13 9.72
CA SER A 72 -3.25 -2.20 8.97
C SER A 72 -3.69 -3.62 8.58
N TYR A 73 -2.89 -4.64 8.87
CA TYR A 73 -3.18 -6.03 8.53
C TYR A 73 -4.49 -6.53 9.16
N LYS A 74 -5.32 -7.21 8.36
CA LYS A 74 -6.57 -7.83 8.79
C LYS A 74 -6.59 -9.32 8.54
N ALA A 75 -6.38 -9.75 7.30
CA ALA A 75 -6.42 -11.15 6.91
C ALA A 75 -5.60 -11.40 5.65
N SER A 76 -5.21 -12.63 5.44
CA SER A 76 -4.58 -13.07 4.19
C SER A 76 -4.91 -14.52 3.89
N GLN A 77 -4.91 -14.87 2.61
CA GLN A 77 -5.17 -16.22 2.15
C GLN A 77 -4.50 -16.49 0.82
N VAL A 78 -4.06 -17.73 0.62
CA VAL A 78 -3.58 -18.24 -0.66
C VAL A 78 -4.44 -19.43 -1.08
N VAL A 79 -4.92 -19.41 -2.31
CA VAL A 79 -5.69 -20.50 -2.90
C VAL A 79 -4.94 -21.02 -4.12
N ALA A 80 -4.44 -22.25 -4.03
CA ALA A 80 -3.81 -22.94 -5.15
C ALA A 80 -4.90 -23.45 -6.11
N ARG A 81 -4.76 -23.11 -7.39
CA ARG A 81 -5.67 -23.54 -8.45
C ARG A 81 -7.15 -23.36 -8.07
N PRO A 82 -7.62 -22.13 -7.94
CA PRO A 82 -9.01 -21.86 -7.57
C PRO A 82 -9.98 -22.52 -8.55
N HIS A 83 -11.08 -23.06 -8.03
CA HIS A 83 -12.12 -23.62 -8.88
C HIS A 83 -12.77 -22.50 -9.71
N LYS A 84 -13.18 -22.81 -10.94
CA LYS A 84 -13.77 -21.80 -11.85
C LYS A 84 -15.00 -21.12 -11.27
N GLU A 85 -15.76 -21.79 -10.42
CA GLU A 85 -16.94 -21.23 -9.77
C GLU A 85 -16.66 -20.05 -8.84
N ILE A 86 -15.43 -19.93 -8.32
CA ILE A 86 -15.08 -18.80 -7.45
C ILE A 86 -14.49 -17.59 -8.18
N LEU A 87 -14.09 -17.75 -9.43
CA LEU A 87 -13.53 -16.66 -10.23
C LEU A 87 -14.50 -15.50 -10.46
N PRO A 88 -15.78 -15.76 -10.81
CA PRO A 88 -16.79 -14.70 -10.93
C PRO A 88 -17.02 -13.94 -9.61
N PHE A 89 -16.92 -14.65 -8.47
CA PHE A 89 -17.07 -14.06 -7.15
C PHE A 89 -16.07 -12.94 -6.87
N LEU A 90 -14.87 -13.06 -7.43
CA LEU A 90 -13.80 -12.06 -7.34
C LEU A 90 -13.67 -11.18 -8.61
N ASN A 91 -14.64 -11.27 -9.53
CA ASN A 91 -14.60 -10.62 -10.83
C ASN A 91 -13.35 -10.96 -11.67
N LEU A 92 -12.76 -12.13 -11.46
CA LEU A 92 -11.54 -12.58 -12.15
C LEU A 92 -11.82 -13.18 -13.53
N ASP A 93 -13.08 -13.41 -13.87
CA ASP A 93 -13.56 -13.84 -15.19
C ASP A 93 -13.66 -12.71 -16.20
N LYS A 94 -13.71 -11.46 -15.72
CA LYS A 94 -13.67 -10.28 -16.58
C LYS A 94 -12.21 -9.96 -16.86
N LYS A 95 -11.84 -10.06 -18.14
CA LYS A 95 -10.54 -9.58 -18.60
C LYS A 95 -10.34 -8.16 -18.09
N ALA A 96 -9.30 -7.95 -17.27
CA ALA A 96 -8.95 -6.63 -16.79
C ALA A 96 -8.91 -5.68 -18.00
N PRO A 97 -9.48 -4.47 -17.90
CA PRO A 97 -9.32 -3.50 -18.97
C PRO A 97 -7.82 -3.34 -19.21
N ALA A 98 -7.39 -3.58 -20.45
CA ALA A 98 -6.02 -3.37 -20.84
C ALA A 98 -5.66 -1.94 -20.45
N VAL A 99 -4.76 -1.78 -19.49
CA VAL A 99 -4.16 -0.48 -19.20
C VAL A 99 -3.36 -0.19 -20.48
N ASN A 100 -3.89 0.71 -21.30
CA ASN A 100 -3.17 1.18 -22.47
C ASN A 100 -1.83 1.73 -21.99
N SER A 101 -0.75 1.04 -22.35
CA SER A 101 0.62 1.45 -22.09
C SER A 101 1.05 2.68 -22.92
N GLU A 102 0.11 3.38 -23.53
CA GLU A 102 0.39 4.49 -24.46
C GLU A 102 0.28 5.90 -23.83
N THR A 103 0.07 6.03 -22.52
CA THR A 103 0.01 7.36 -21.89
C THR A 103 1.07 7.58 -20.81
N ALA A 104 2.19 6.86 -20.88
CA ALA A 104 3.33 7.07 -19.97
C ALA A 104 4.45 7.93 -20.61
N ALA A 105 4.14 8.73 -21.60
CA ALA A 105 5.09 9.70 -22.15
C ALA A 105 4.35 11.01 -22.42
N THR A 106 4.38 11.91 -21.48
CA THR A 106 4.32 13.36 -21.63
C THR A 106 3.48 13.98 -20.51
N HIS A 107 4.07 14.23 -19.38
CA HIS A 107 3.93 15.49 -18.65
C HIS A 107 4.92 15.53 -17.46
N VAL A 108 6.17 15.74 -17.78
CA VAL A 108 7.09 16.34 -16.82
C VAL A 108 6.92 17.85 -17.00
N GLY A 109 5.98 18.41 -16.24
CA GLY A 109 5.90 19.84 -16.04
C GLY A 109 7.11 20.29 -15.21
N PRO A 110 7.66 21.50 -15.44
CA PRO A 110 8.84 21.94 -14.71
C PRO A 110 8.56 22.04 -13.23
N VAL A 111 9.37 21.33 -12.44
CA VAL A 111 9.40 21.47 -10.99
C VAL A 111 9.88 22.88 -10.69
N ASN A 112 8.98 23.72 -10.19
CA ASN A 112 9.33 25.04 -9.71
C ASN A 112 10.16 24.87 -8.44
N GLU A 113 11.45 25.06 -8.56
CA GLU A 113 12.40 25.15 -7.45
C GLU A 113 12.02 26.36 -6.58
N ALA A 114 11.27 26.13 -5.52
CA ALA A 114 11.10 27.11 -4.49
C ALA A 114 12.32 27.14 -3.58
N LYS A 115 13.18 28.10 -3.84
CA LYS A 115 14.34 28.50 -3.05
C LYS A 115 13.95 28.73 -1.58
N PRO A 116 14.59 28.11 -0.58
CA PRO A 116 14.31 28.40 0.83
C PRO A 116 14.85 29.79 1.18
N LYS A 117 13.95 30.69 1.54
CA LYS A 117 14.31 31.94 2.19
C LYS A 117 14.71 31.65 3.63
N ALA A 118 15.99 31.78 3.91
CA ALA A 118 16.51 31.89 5.25
C ALA A 118 15.94 33.15 5.92
N THR A 119 15.22 33.00 7.01
CA THR A 119 14.90 34.11 7.90
C THR A 119 15.48 33.79 9.27
N THR A 120 16.66 34.30 9.47
CA THR A 120 17.27 34.50 10.80
C THR A 120 16.39 35.46 11.59
N LYS A 121 15.79 35.01 12.68
CA LYS A 121 15.34 35.90 13.75
C LYS A 121 15.95 35.42 15.07
N THR A 122 17.01 36.09 15.39
CA THR A 122 17.58 36.26 16.73
C THR A 122 16.50 36.78 17.67
N THR A 123 16.20 36.04 18.72
CA THR A 123 15.47 36.60 19.85
C THR A 123 16.23 36.38 21.12
N ALA A 124 16.56 37.52 21.68
CA ALA A 124 17.37 37.74 22.86
C ALA A 124 16.85 36.98 24.10
N THR A 125 17.83 36.44 24.77
CA THR A 125 17.84 36.00 26.17
C THR A 125 17.34 37.08 27.10
N ARG A 126 16.22 36.84 27.79
CA ARG A 126 15.86 37.61 28.98
C ARG A 126 16.04 36.75 30.22
N ARG A 127 17.20 36.92 30.79
CA ARG A 127 17.59 36.44 32.10
C ARG A 127 16.75 37.14 33.16
N ARG A 128 15.92 36.40 33.91
CA ARG A 128 15.24 36.91 35.07
C ARG A 128 15.80 36.25 36.33
N THR A 129 16.59 37.01 37.05
CA THR A 129 17.09 36.71 38.36
C THR A 129 15.93 36.72 39.36
N THR A 130 15.73 35.65 40.08
CA THR A 130 14.87 35.65 41.26
C THR A 130 15.74 35.70 42.51
N LYS A 131 15.50 36.73 43.25
CA LYS A 131 16.14 37.13 44.51
C LYS A 131 15.69 36.19 45.62
N LYS A 132 16.69 35.67 46.32
CA LYS A 132 16.58 34.93 47.58
C LYS A 132 16.14 35.91 48.69
N THR A 133 15.11 35.57 49.45
CA THR A 133 14.88 36.15 50.74
C THR A 133 14.83 35.03 51.78
N GLU A 134 15.89 35.01 52.60
CA GLU A 134 15.92 34.40 53.91
C GLU A 134 15.11 35.25 54.86
N THR A 135 14.33 34.64 55.76
CA THR A 135 14.13 35.14 57.12
C THR A 135 13.61 34.05 58.00
N LYS A 136 14.39 33.65 58.96
CA LYS A 136 14.22 33.39 60.36
C LYS A 136 13.11 32.44 60.81
#